data_f46b7a9c2f4309807ced2a1b20ff87d0
#
_entry.id   f46b7a9c2f4309807ced2a1b20ff87d0
#
_cell.length_a   1.000
_cell.length_b   1.000
_cell.length_c   1.000
_cell.angle_alpha   90.00
_cell.angle_beta   90.00
_cell.angle_gamma   90.00
#
_symmetry.space_group_name_H-M   'P 1'
#
loop_
_entity.id
_entity.type
_entity.pdbx_description
1 polymer ?
#
loop_
_entity_poly.entity_id
_entity_poly.type
_entity_poly.pdbx_seq_one_letter_code
_entity_poly.pdbx_strand_id
1 'polypeptide(L)'
;MESLIYMSSHILSTEFLDGQGLGNQLWAYAATRSLSERLGFGFKLRGFERFKGSAFLSISEHVNISIERDNCTSKLILPTYHERQYYDPELKLLSTYFDEEVLNLRSSHDLKGYFQSEQYFFGDIEKLKHYFIIDAKILEKNSIPSDICVLNLRGGEYKRFKDLILPQSYWQNAQKNMMELYGISKFLVVTDDYRYAKKIFPQYEIVSGNVGDCYAVLNSAKYVVASNSSFSYFPIKTNLNSPIVIAPQYWSRFNNSYKRWAAPANFYADWLWQGADGEIQGIEGCIGCVQDTIQFYRSEYFVSCPPSQLNQGFSWKILIPTMLRPHIKKFLSYFFPTKIG
;
A
#
# COMPACT_ATOMS: atom_id res chain seq x y z
N MET A 1 38.89 17.37 -4.76
CA MET A 1 38.11 17.20 -6.00
C MET A 1 36.65 17.41 -5.62
N GLU A 2 36.17 18.63 -5.82
CA GLU A 2 34.74 18.94 -5.63
C GLU A 2 33.98 18.27 -6.75
N SER A 3 33.16 17.27 -6.42
CA SER A 3 32.22 16.69 -7.38
C SER A 3 31.20 17.79 -7.71
N LEU A 4 31.28 18.34 -8.92
CA LEU A 4 30.21 19.14 -9.50
C LEU A 4 28.92 18.32 -9.46
N ILE A 5 28.06 18.64 -8.51
CA ILE A 5 26.72 18.07 -8.42
C ILE A 5 25.95 18.65 -9.61
N TYR A 6 25.86 17.89 -10.68
CA TYR A 6 24.96 18.19 -11.80
C TYR A 6 23.53 18.17 -11.25
N MET A 7 22.97 19.35 -11.01
CA MET A 7 21.53 19.48 -10.76
C MET A 7 20.82 18.99 -12.03
N SER A 8 20.10 17.88 -11.94
CA SER A 8 19.29 17.39 -13.04
C SER A 8 18.30 18.48 -13.48
N SER A 9 18.24 18.73 -14.80
CA SER A 9 17.27 19.65 -15.39
C SER A 9 15.84 19.16 -15.33
N HIS A 10 15.62 17.88 -14.99
CA HIS A 10 14.32 17.22 -14.96
C HIS A 10 13.95 16.79 -13.55
N ILE A 11 12.64 16.81 -13.25
CA ILE A 11 12.08 16.52 -11.93
C ILE A 11 10.93 15.51 -12.08
N LEU A 12 10.90 14.50 -11.24
CA LEU A 12 9.67 13.76 -10.95
C LEU A 12 9.05 14.29 -9.67
N SER A 13 7.73 14.51 -9.70
CA SER A 13 7.00 14.93 -8.51
C SER A 13 5.87 13.99 -8.15
N THR A 14 5.50 13.99 -6.89
CA THR A 14 4.28 13.36 -6.37
C THR A 14 3.65 14.24 -5.31
N GLU A 15 2.40 13.96 -4.94
CA GLU A 15 1.64 14.75 -3.99
C GLU A 15 0.93 13.87 -2.97
N PHE A 16 1.01 14.23 -1.69
CA PHE A 16 0.13 13.66 -0.68
C PHE A 16 -1.25 14.31 -0.76
N LEU A 17 -2.29 13.47 -0.90
CA LEU A 17 -3.66 13.92 -1.11
C LEU A 17 -4.49 13.80 0.17
N ASP A 18 -5.52 14.64 0.28
CA ASP A 18 -6.52 14.53 1.34
C ASP A 18 -7.22 13.18 1.28
N GLY A 19 -7.44 12.58 2.46
CA GLY A 19 -8.06 11.26 2.57
C GLY A 19 -7.16 10.07 2.23
N GLN A 20 -5.98 10.29 1.66
CA GLN A 20 -5.03 9.22 1.34
C GLN A 20 -4.54 8.53 2.62
N GLY A 21 -4.53 7.17 2.64
CA GLY A 21 -3.96 6.40 3.76
C GLY A 21 -2.44 6.51 3.83
N LEU A 22 -1.86 6.36 5.04
CA LEU A 22 -0.41 6.43 5.25
C LEU A 22 0.36 5.49 4.30
N GLY A 23 -0.05 4.21 4.20
CA GLY A 23 0.63 3.25 3.31
C GLY A 23 0.70 3.74 1.86
N ASN A 24 -0.39 4.32 1.35
CA ASN A 24 -0.41 4.87 -0.01
C ASN A 24 0.48 6.12 -0.15
N GLN A 25 0.58 6.97 0.90
CA GLN A 25 1.51 8.10 0.91
C GLN A 25 2.96 7.63 0.84
N LEU A 26 3.31 6.62 1.64
CA LEU A 26 4.66 6.06 1.66
C LEU A 26 5.03 5.41 0.33
N TRP A 27 4.08 4.70 -0.32
CA TRP A 27 4.29 4.13 -1.66
C TRP A 27 4.52 5.22 -2.71
N ALA A 28 3.65 6.24 -2.75
CA ALA A 28 3.80 7.35 -3.70
C ALA A 28 5.16 8.04 -3.55
N TYR A 29 5.58 8.29 -2.31
CA TYR A 29 6.90 8.87 -2.02
C TYR A 29 8.04 7.95 -2.46
N ALA A 30 8.05 6.70 -1.95
CA ALA A 30 9.18 5.79 -2.15
C ALA A 30 9.39 5.42 -3.62
N ALA A 31 8.31 5.11 -4.33
CA ALA A 31 8.40 4.76 -5.75
C ALA A 31 8.83 5.95 -6.61
N THR A 32 8.25 7.15 -6.41
CA THR A 32 8.64 8.34 -7.18
C THR A 32 10.09 8.73 -6.90
N ARG A 33 10.52 8.67 -5.64
CA ARG A 33 11.91 8.93 -5.27
C ARG A 33 12.87 7.94 -5.93
N SER A 34 12.57 6.64 -5.82
CA SER A 34 13.40 5.60 -6.41
C SER A 34 13.47 5.71 -7.95
N LEU A 35 12.36 6.07 -8.60
CA LEU A 35 12.32 6.36 -10.04
C LEU A 35 13.16 7.57 -10.40
N SER A 36 13.10 8.65 -9.60
CA SER A 36 13.94 9.85 -9.80
C SER A 36 15.43 9.48 -9.73
N GLU A 37 15.81 8.73 -8.71
CA GLU A 37 17.20 8.23 -8.56
C GLU A 37 17.62 7.38 -9.78
N ARG A 38 16.74 6.47 -10.23
CA ARG A 38 17.00 5.60 -11.39
C ARG A 38 17.17 6.35 -12.70
N LEU A 39 16.40 7.40 -12.90
CA LEU A 39 16.43 8.22 -14.12
C LEU A 39 17.45 9.36 -14.05
N GLY A 40 18.09 9.59 -12.91
CA GLY A 40 18.99 10.72 -12.70
C GLY A 40 18.23 12.06 -12.64
N PHE A 41 16.97 12.08 -12.23
CA PHE A 41 16.11 13.26 -12.09
C PHE A 41 16.10 13.78 -10.65
N GLY A 42 15.74 15.05 -10.48
CA GLY A 42 15.39 15.58 -9.17
C GLY A 42 14.06 15.01 -8.70
N PHE A 43 13.84 14.99 -7.39
CA PHE A 43 12.58 14.56 -6.78
C PHE A 43 11.90 15.72 -6.06
N LYS A 44 10.59 15.87 -6.24
CA LYS A 44 9.77 16.87 -5.58
C LYS A 44 8.55 16.24 -4.92
N LEU A 45 8.37 16.51 -3.63
CA LEU A 45 7.17 16.13 -2.88
C LEU A 45 6.33 17.37 -2.59
N ARG A 46 5.03 17.30 -2.87
CA ARG A 46 4.02 18.31 -2.58
C ARG A 46 3.02 17.79 -1.53
N GLY A 47 2.33 18.70 -0.87
CA GLY A 47 1.30 18.34 0.10
C GLY A 47 1.84 17.70 1.36
N PHE A 48 3.06 18.03 1.79
CA PHE A 48 3.69 17.45 2.96
C PHE A 48 2.89 17.73 4.25
N GLU A 49 2.14 18.81 4.31
CA GLU A 49 1.24 19.14 5.42
C GLU A 49 0.14 18.08 5.65
N ARG A 50 -0.13 17.24 4.63
CA ARG A 50 -1.07 16.11 4.70
C ARG A 50 -0.41 14.78 5.07
N PHE A 51 0.89 14.80 5.36
CA PHE A 51 1.62 13.58 5.70
C PHE A 51 1.18 13.01 7.03
N LYS A 52 0.53 11.85 7.01
CA LYS A 52 0.01 11.18 8.21
C LYS A 52 1.09 10.57 9.11
N GLY A 53 2.30 10.47 8.61
CA GLY A 53 3.47 9.98 9.37
C GLY A 53 4.26 11.08 10.08
N SER A 54 3.94 12.36 9.88
CA SER A 54 4.77 13.51 10.31
C SER A 54 5.10 13.54 11.81
N ALA A 55 4.28 12.91 12.66
CA ALA A 55 4.49 12.86 14.10
C ALA A 55 5.49 11.77 14.56
N PHE A 56 5.86 10.82 13.69
CA PHE A 56 6.66 9.65 14.08
C PHE A 56 7.61 9.11 13.00
N LEU A 57 7.50 9.59 11.76
CA LEU A 57 8.40 9.23 10.68
C LEU A 57 9.11 10.46 10.13
N SER A 58 10.44 10.41 10.10
CA SER A 58 11.23 11.34 9.33
C SER A 58 11.41 10.81 7.92
N ILE A 59 11.14 11.67 6.93
CA ILE A 59 11.47 11.42 5.53
C ILE A 59 12.83 12.07 5.27
N SER A 60 13.81 11.28 4.82
CA SER A 60 15.16 11.81 4.64
C SER A 60 15.22 12.80 3.48
N GLU A 61 15.79 13.97 3.73
CA GLU A 61 16.11 15.00 2.73
C GLU A 61 17.54 14.78 2.22
N HIS A 62 17.71 14.48 0.94
CA HIS A 62 19.01 14.39 0.26
C HIS A 62 19.15 15.49 -0.77
N VAL A 63 20.36 15.73 -1.25
CA VAL A 63 20.78 16.87 -2.08
C VAL A 63 19.89 17.21 -3.29
N ASN A 64 19.13 16.27 -3.83
CA ASN A 64 18.24 16.49 -4.98
C ASN A 64 16.75 16.34 -4.63
N ILE A 65 16.40 16.44 -3.35
CA ILE A 65 15.02 16.32 -2.87
C ILE A 65 14.50 17.67 -2.44
N SER A 66 13.38 18.10 -3.04
CA SER A 66 12.65 19.30 -2.64
C SER A 66 11.32 18.88 -2.02
N ILE A 67 11.13 19.25 -0.74
CA ILE A 67 9.85 19.06 -0.04
C ILE A 67 9.18 20.42 0.08
N GLU A 68 8.05 20.62 -0.61
CA GLU A 68 7.24 21.81 -0.44
C GLU A 68 6.44 21.68 0.87
N ARG A 69 6.78 22.53 1.85
CA ARG A 69 6.13 22.58 3.17
C ARG A 69 5.04 23.63 3.29
N ASP A 70 4.97 24.57 2.34
CA ASP A 70 3.99 25.65 2.33
C ASP A 70 3.32 25.81 0.96
N ASN A 71 2.14 26.45 0.96
CA ASN A 71 1.38 26.86 -0.23
C ASN A 71 2.12 27.93 -1.07
N CYS A 72 3.37 27.67 -1.43
CA CYS A 72 4.16 28.58 -2.22
C CYS A 72 3.53 28.76 -3.60
N THR A 73 3.28 30.00 -3.99
CA THR A 73 2.44 30.44 -5.10
C THR A 73 2.97 30.14 -6.50
N SER A 74 4.18 29.63 -6.66
CA SER A 74 4.70 29.21 -7.96
C SER A 74 4.35 27.75 -8.24
N LYS A 75 3.12 27.49 -8.73
CA LYS A 75 2.74 26.16 -9.24
C LYS A 75 3.56 25.88 -10.50
N LEU A 76 4.64 25.13 -10.36
CA LEU A 76 5.27 24.48 -11.49
C LEU A 76 4.25 23.45 -12.04
N ILE A 77 3.60 23.78 -13.15
CA ILE A 77 2.66 22.88 -13.81
C ILE A 77 3.50 21.90 -14.64
N LEU A 78 3.60 20.67 -14.15
CA LEU A 78 4.25 19.57 -14.86
C LEU A 78 3.22 18.76 -15.65
N PRO A 79 3.60 18.19 -16.81
CA PRO A 79 2.77 17.18 -17.45
C PRO A 79 2.59 16.01 -16.48
N THR A 80 1.39 15.44 -16.49
CA THR A 80 1.05 14.33 -15.60
C THR A 80 1.30 12.99 -16.28
N TYR A 81 2.01 12.11 -15.60
CA TYR A 81 2.09 10.69 -15.96
C TYR A 81 1.16 9.88 -15.05
N HIS A 82 0.29 9.09 -15.64
CA HIS A 82 -0.64 8.21 -14.93
C HIS A 82 -0.14 6.77 -14.99
N GLU A 83 0.05 6.14 -13.82
CA GLU A 83 0.34 4.71 -13.73
C GLU A 83 -0.75 3.91 -14.45
N ARG A 84 -0.36 2.92 -15.24
CA ARG A 84 -1.30 2.05 -15.97
C ARG A 84 -2.16 1.26 -14.99
N GLN A 85 -3.44 1.20 -15.30
CA GLN A 85 -4.43 0.46 -14.53
C GLN A 85 -5.19 -0.50 -15.44
N TYR A 86 -5.63 -1.60 -14.87
CA TYR A 86 -6.37 -2.67 -15.53
C TYR A 86 -7.66 -2.91 -14.77
N TYR A 87 -8.79 -2.86 -15.46
CA TYR A 87 -10.06 -3.17 -14.84
C TYR A 87 -10.37 -4.66 -15.04
N ASP A 88 -10.50 -5.39 -13.93
CA ASP A 88 -10.97 -6.76 -13.94
C ASP A 88 -12.49 -6.78 -13.73
N PRO A 89 -13.30 -7.16 -14.78
CA PRO A 89 -14.75 -7.15 -14.67
C PRO A 89 -15.28 -8.28 -13.80
N GLU A 90 -14.55 -9.37 -13.63
CA GLU A 90 -14.94 -10.53 -12.83
C GLU A 90 -14.68 -10.28 -11.35
N LEU A 91 -13.51 -9.74 -11.03
CA LEU A 91 -13.14 -9.33 -9.68
C LEU A 91 -13.71 -7.95 -9.30
N LYS A 92 -14.24 -7.20 -10.29
CA LYS A 92 -14.82 -5.85 -10.12
C LYS A 92 -13.89 -4.87 -9.42
N LEU A 93 -12.63 -4.85 -9.84
CA LEU A 93 -11.61 -3.97 -9.26
C LEU A 93 -10.71 -3.37 -10.33
N LEU A 94 -10.02 -2.29 -9.95
CA LEU A 94 -8.87 -1.78 -10.69
C LEU A 94 -7.61 -2.41 -10.10
N SER A 95 -6.82 -3.06 -10.96
CA SER A 95 -5.56 -3.67 -10.62
C SER A 95 -4.40 -2.89 -11.20
N THR A 96 -3.24 -2.99 -10.58
CA THR A 96 -1.98 -2.42 -11.05
C THR A 96 -0.87 -3.46 -10.94
N TYR A 97 0.18 -3.27 -11.73
CA TYR A 97 1.48 -3.93 -11.56
C TYR A 97 2.57 -2.95 -11.99
N PHE A 98 3.82 -3.37 -12.02
CA PHE A 98 4.92 -2.50 -12.43
C PHE A 98 4.71 -1.94 -13.84
N ASP A 99 4.68 -0.61 -13.96
CA ASP A 99 4.52 0.10 -15.22
C ASP A 99 5.88 0.49 -15.78
N GLU A 100 6.40 -0.34 -16.69
CA GLU A 100 7.72 -0.17 -17.30
C GLU A 100 7.84 1.12 -18.12
N GLU A 101 6.72 1.63 -18.65
CA GLU A 101 6.74 2.84 -19.50
C GLU A 101 7.19 4.09 -18.74
N VAL A 102 7.04 4.10 -17.42
CA VAL A 102 7.56 5.21 -16.60
C VAL A 102 9.07 5.39 -16.76
N LEU A 103 9.81 4.34 -17.11
CA LEU A 103 11.25 4.39 -17.36
C LEU A 103 11.63 5.10 -18.68
N ASN A 104 10.65 5.31 -19.55
CA ASN A 104 10.83 6.00 -20.83
C ASN A 104 10.68 7.52 -20.71
N LEU A 105 10.39 8.05 -19.53
CA LEU A 105 10.29 9.48 -19.31
C LEU A 105 11.63 10.18 -19.58
N ARG A 106 11.56 11.28 -20.33
CA ARG A 106 12.73 12.09 -20.74
C ARG A 106 12.61 13.56 -20.33
N SER A 107 11.56 13.90 -19.58
CA SER A 107 11.29 15.25 -19.09
C SER A 107 10.60 15.21 -17.74
N SER A 108 10.44 16.36 -17.10
CA SER A 108 9.78 16.50 -15.81
C SER A 108 8.31 16.09 -15.89
N HIS A 109 7.85 15.31 -14.89
CA HIS A 109 6.47 14.85 -14.79
C HIS A 109 5.97 14.83 -13.34
N ASP A 110 4.66 14.97 -13.18
CA ASP A 110 3.93 14.70 -11.95
C ASP A 110 3.34 13.30 -12.02
N LEU A 111 3.75 12.41 -11.11
CA LEU A 111 3.32 11.01 -11.12
C LEU A 111 2.01 10.84 -10.34
N LYS A 112 1.02 10.22 -10.96
CA LYS A 112 -0.29 9.90 -10.39
C LYS A 112 -0.55 8.39 -10.51
N GLY A 113 -0.74 7.73 -9.39
CA GLY A 113 -0.98 6.28 -9.33
C GLY A 113 -0.82 5.74 -7.93
N TYR A 114 -0.89 4.41 -7.80
CA TYR A 114 -0.62 3.71 -6.55
C TYR A 114 0.87 3.38 -6.40
N PHE A 115 1.53 3.01 -7.49
CA PHE A 115 2.95 2.64 -7.56
C PHE A 115 3.36 1.63 -6.49
N GLN A 116 2.49 0.65 -6.19
CA GLN A 116 2.64 -0.28 -5.06
C GLN A 116 3.41 -1.56 -5.43
N SER A 117 4.42 -1.47 -6.29
CA SER A 117 5.27 -2.61 -6.66
C SER A 117 6.69 -2.45 -6.18
N GLU A 118 7.27 -3.52 -5.60
CA GLU A 118 8.70 -3.56 -5.24
C GLU A 118 9.62 -3.38 -6.45
N GLN A 119 9.13 -3.65 -7.66
CA GLN A 119 9.92 -3.47 -8.88
C GLN A 119 10.34 -2.01 -9.11
N TYR A 120 9.60 -1.04 -8.54
CA TYR A 120 10.01 0.37 -8.53
C TYR A 120 11.27 0.64 -7.69
N PHE A 121 11.70 -0.31 -6.87
CA PHE A 121 12.94 -0.20 -6.08
C PHE A 121 14.16 -0.84 -6.76
N PHE A 122 13.97 -1.45 -7.94
CA PHE A 122 15.05 -1.99 -8.78
C PHE A 122 15.97 -2.97 -8.06
N GLY A 123 15.39 -3.83 -7.21
CA GLY A 123 16.11 -4.84 -6.42
C GLY A 123 16.78 -4.32 -5.15
N ASP A 124 16.73 -3.02 -4.88
CA ASP A 124 17.29 -2.42 -3.68
C ASP A 124 16.19 -2.00 -2.70
N ILE A 125 15.64 -2.97 -1.98
CA ILE A 125 14.61 -2.73 -0.94
C ILE A 125 15.22 -2.06 0.29
N GLU A 126 16.50 -2.28 0.57
CA GLU A 126 17.19 -1.72 1.75
C GLU A 126 17.18 -0.18 1.75
N LYS A 127 17.08 0.45 0.58
CA LYS A 127 16.95 1.92 0.50
C LYS A 127 15.76 2.47 1.29
N LEU A 128 14.69 1.67 1.49
CA LEU A 128 13.54 2.09 2.28
C LEU A 128 13.89 2.43 3.73
N LYS A 129 14.89 1.75 4.32
CA LYS A 129 15.39 2.04 5.68
C LYS A 129 16.06 3.42 5.75
N HIS A 130 16.55 3.92 4.62
CA HIS A 130 17.10 5.27 4.51
C HIS A 130 16.05 6.32 4.14
N TYR A 131 14.97 5.91 3.47
CA TYR A 131 13.88 6.82 3.09
C TYR A 131 13.01 7.19 4.28
N PHE A 132 12.78 6.23 5.19
CA PHE A 132 11.86 6.37 6.31
C PHE A 132 12.54 5.98 7.61
N ILE A 133 12.70 6.95 8.50
CA ILE A 133 13.32 6.77 9.81
C ILE A 133 12.23 6.97 10.86
N ILE A 134 11.93 5.92 11.61
CA ILE A 134 10.98 6.01 12.71
C ILE A 134 11.65 6.73 13.92
N ASP A 135 10.85 7.53 14.64
CA ASP A 135 11.30 8.14 15.89
C ASP A 135 11.70 7.06 16.91
N ALA A 136 12.92 7.15 17.41
CA ALA A 136 13.49 6.15 18.30
C ALA A 136 12.71 5.98 19.61
N LYS A 137 12.13 7.07 20.16
CA LYS A 137 11.34 7.01 21.39
C LYS A 137 10.01 6.29 21.18
N ILE A 138 9.39 6.50 20.01
CA ILE A 138 8.15 5.82 19.66
C ILE A 138 8.43 4.34 19.42
N LEU A 139 9.52 4.01 18.75
CA LEU A 139 9.93 2.62 18.53
C LEU A 139 10.24 1.90 19.85
N GLU A 140 11.04 2.52 20.73
CA GLU A 140 11.40 1.96 22.03
C GLU A 140 10.16 1.71 22.90
N LYS A 141 9.27 2.69 23.00
CA LYS A 141 8.01 2.59 23.77
C LYS A 141 7.13 1.43 23.32
N ASN A 142 7.12 1.12 22.02
CA ASN A 142 6.23 0.15 21.40
C ASN A 142 6.95 -1.11 20.91
N SER A 143 8.21 -1.30 21.30
CA SER A 143 8.95 -2.52 21.00
C SER A 143 8.34 -3.72 21.71
N ILE A 144 8.20 -4.82 21.01
CA ILE A 144 7.59 -6.05 21.53
C ILE A 144 8.62 -7.19 21.61
N PRO A 145 8.43 -8.16 22.53
CA PRO A 145 9.23 -9.38 22.60
C PRO A 145 9.22 -10.18 21.29
N SER A 146 10.35 -10.79 20.98
CA SER A 146 10.53 -11.55 19.72
C SER A 146 9.73 -12.86 19.65
N ASP A 147 9.12 -13.30 20.74
CA ASP A 147 8.26 -14.48 20.84
C ASP A 147 6.75 -14.15 20.66
N ILE A 148 6.43 -12.90 20.36
CA ILE A 148 5.07 -12.45 20.07
C ILE A 148 4.88 -12.28 18.55
N CYS A 149 3.81 -12.88 18.01
CA CYS A 149 3.37 -12.64 16.63
C CYS A 149 2.32 -11.53 16.58
N VAL A 150 2.51 -10.56 15.70
CA VAL A 150 1.55 -9.47 15.47
C VAL A 150 0.54 -9.86 14.40
N LEU A 151 -0.74 -9.79 14.75
CA LEU A 151 -1.86 -9.94 13.83
C LEU A 151 -2.28 -8.53 13.37
N ASN A 152 -1.92 -8.14 12.14
CA ASN A 152 -2.32 -6.83 11.59
C ASN A 152 -3.72 -6.89 10.98
N LEU A 153 -4.74 -6.71 11.81
CA LEU A 153 -6.14 -6.78 11.42
C LEU A 153 -6.61 -5.45 10.83
N ARG A 154 -7.12 -5.46 9.62
CA ARG A 154 -7.78 -4.32 9.00
C ARG A 154 -9.30 -4.43 9.13
N GLY A 155 -9.93 -3.42 9.74
CA GLY A 155 -11.38 -3.28 9.90
C GLY A 155 -11.89 -2.00 9.23
N GLY A 156 -12.09 -0.96 10.00
CA GLY A 156 -12.38 0.40 9.57
C GLY A 156 -13.28 0.49 8.33
N GLU A 157 -12.78 1.16 7.31
CA GLU A 157 -13.48 1.32 6.02
C GLU A 157 -13.64 0.01 5.23
N TYR A 158 -12.77 -1.00 5.46
CA TYR A 158 -12.84 -2.29 4.77
C TYR A 158 -14.16 -3.03 5.04
N LYS A 159 -14.80 -2.79 6.18
CA LYS A 159 -16.12 -3.36 6.49
C LYS A 159 -17.21 -2.97 5.50
N ARG A 160 -17.02 -1.90 4.72
CA ARG A 160 -17.91 -1.48 3.63
C ARG A 160 -17.77 -2.36 2.39
N PHE A 161 -16.66 -3.09 2.30
CA PHE A 161 -16.29 -3.93 1.15
C PHE A 161 -16.01 -5.35 1.63
N LYS A 162 -17.04 -6.20 1.62
CA LYS A 162 -16.98 -7.55 2.18
C LYS A 162 -15.81 -8.38 1.64
N ASP A 163 -15.46 -8.19 0.38
CA ASP A 163 -14.37 -8.92 -0.27
C ASP A 163 -12.97 -8.50 0.20
N LEU A 164 -12.85 -7.37 0.92
CA LEU A 164 -11.60 -6.92 1.52
C LEU A 164 -11.41 -7.42 2.95
N ILE A 165 -12.49 -7.82 3.62
CA ILE A 165 -12.43 -8.38 4.97
C ILE A 165 -11.98 -9.84 4.88
N LEU A 166 -10.87 -10.13 5.52
CA LEU A 166 -10.37 -11.50 5.62
C LEU A 166 -11.27 -12.34 6.56
N PRO A 167 -11.63 -13.57 6.18
CA PRO A 167 -12.47 -14.44 6.98
C PRO A 167 -11.75 -14.87 8.26
N GLN A 168 -12.51 -15.26 9.27
CA GLN A 168 -11.93 -15.74 10.54
C GLN A 168 -11.02 -16.95 10.35
N SER A 169 -11.34 -17.83 9.39
CA SER A 169 -10.51 -18.97 9.04
C SER A 169 -9.10 -18.60 8.60
N TYR A 170 -8.93 -17.47 7.88
CA TYR A 170 -7.60 -16.98 7.53
C TYR A 170 -6.74 -16.76 8.78
N TRP A 171 -7.28 -16.05 9.76
CA TRP A 171 -6.58 -15.73 10.99
C TRP A 171 -6.29 -16.97 11.84
N GLN A 172 -7.24 -17.91 11.91
CA GLN A 172 -7.08 -19.17 12.65
C GLN A 172 -5.99 -20.04 12.04
N ASN A 173 -6.01 -20.19 10.71
CA ASN A 173 -5.00 -20.96 9.99
C ASN A 173 -3.61 -20.31 10.10
N ALA A 174 -3.51 -18.98 9.99
CA ALA A 174 -2.25 -18.28 10.12
C ALA A 174 -1.65 -18.40 11.53
N GLN A 175 -2.48 -18.34 12.58
CA GLN A 175 -2.03 -18.59 13.95
C GLN A 175 -1.55 -20.04 14.13
N LYS A 176 -2.28 -21.01 13.58
CA LYS A 176 -1.88 -22.42 13.59
C LYS A 176 -0.52 -22.58 12.89
N ASN A 177 -0.34 -22.00 11.73
CA ASN A 177 0.91 -22.05 10.98
C ASN A 177 2.07 -21.40 11.76
N MET A 178 1.84 -20.26 12.43
CA MET A 178 2.86 -19.64 13.30
C MET A 178 3.23 -20.53 14.49
N MET A 179 2.27 -21.24 15.05
CA MET A 179 2.52 -22.19 16.14
C MET A 179 3.32 -23.40 15.65
N GLU A 180 2.90 -24.02 14.54
CA GLU A 180 3.47 -25.28 14.05
C GLU A 180 4.87 -25.09 13.43
N LEU A 181 5.07 -24.00 12.69
CA LEU A 181 6.33 -23.78 11.96
C LEU A 181 7.38 -23.03 12.80
N TYR A 182 6.95 -22.17 13.73
CA TYR A 182 7.86 -21.28 14.44
C TYR A 182 7.74 -21.34 15.97
N GLY A 183 6.86 -22.19 16.50
CA GLY A 183 6.66 -22.35 17.95
C GLY A 183 6.01 -21.15 18.64
N ILE A 184 5.37 -20.25 17.90
CA ILE A 184 4.77 -19.03 18.43
C ILE A 184 3.39 -19.31 19.03
N SER A 185 3.24 -19.02 20.33
CA SER A 185 1.96 -19.19 21.05
C SER A 185 1.37 -17.90 21.59
N LYS A 186 2.10 -16.76 21.48
CA LYS A 186 1.67 -15.45 21.95
C LYS A 186 1.33 -14.55 20.76
N PHE A 187 0.19 -13.88 20.83
CA PHE A 187 -0.32 -13.02 19.77
C PHE A 187 -0.74 -11.67 20.32
N LEU A 188 -0.47 -10.63 19.54
CA LEU A 188 -0.87 -9.24 19.75
C LEU A 188 -1.61 -8.75 18.50
N VAL A 189 -2.70 -8.01 18.65
CA VAL A 189 -3.45 -7.47 17.51
C VAL A 189 -3.13 -6.01 17.31
N VAL A 190 -2.74 -5.63 16.10
CA VAL A 190 -2.64 -4.23 15.65
C VAL A 190 -3.79 -3.95 14.67
N THR A 191 -4.55 -2.89 14.92
CA THR A 191 -5.76 -2.60 14.13
C THR A 191 -6.11 -1.11 14.05
N ASP A 192 -6.84 -0.74 13.00
CA ASP A 192 -7.52 0.55 12.86
C ASP A 192 -8.95 0.55 13.45
N ASP A 193 -9.44 -0.60 13.95
CA ASP A 193 -10.79 -0.76 14.46
C ASP A 193 -10.83 -1.64 15.72
N TYR A 194 -10.67 -1.00 16.88
CA TYR A 194 -10.65 -1.68 18.18
C TYR A 194 -11.88 -2.56 18.42
N ARG A 195 -13.08 -2.03 18.11
CA ARG A 195 -14.34 -2.76 18.37
C ARG A 195 -14.43 -4.03 17.51
N TYR A 196 -14.01 -3.94 16.27
CA TYR A 196 -13.97 -5.08 15.39
C TYR A 196 -12.93 -6.11 15.84
N ALA A 197 -11.73 -5.66 16.17
CA ALA A 197 -10.66 -6.53 16.68
C ALA A 197 -11.09 -7.24 17.98
N LYS A 198 -11.73 -6.55 18.92
CA LYS A 198 -12.21 -7.14 20.17
C LYS A 198 -13.28 -8.19 19.97
N LYS A 199 -14.06 -8.06 18.91
CA LYS A 199 -15.06 -9.09 18.53
C LYS A 199 -14.40 -10.34 17.95
N ILE A 200 -13.36 -10.17 17.13
CA ILE A 200 -12.65 -11.29 16.43
C ILE A 200 -11.66 -11.98 17.38
N PHE A 201 -10.96 -11.20 18.21
CA PHE A 201 -9.90 -11.66 19.11
C PHE A 201 -10.12 -11.16 20.54
N PRO A 202 -11.17 -11.61 21.22
CA PRO A 202 -11.49 -11.15 22.59
C PRO A 202 -10.39 -11.48 23.60
N GLN A 203 -9.57 -12.51 23.31
CA GLN A 203 -8.53 -13.05 24.18
C GLN A 203 -7.18 -12.33 24.08
N TYR A 204 -6.94 -11.54 23.02
CA TYR A 204 -5.65 -10.89 22.79
C TYR A 204 -5.63 -9.43 23.22
N GLU A 205 -4.44 -8.95 23.52
CA GLU A 205 -4.16 -7.52 23.64
C GLU A 205 -4.30 -6.85 22.28
N ILE A 206 -4.81 -5.61 22.28
CA ILE A 206 -5.10 -4.87 21.05
C ILE A 206 -4.46 -3.49 21.12
N VAL A 207 -3.58 -3.20 20.18
CA VAL A 207 -3.00 -1.87 19.92
C VAL A 207 -3.79 -1.20 18.79
N SER A 208 -4.33 -0.01 19.07
CA SER A 208 -5.15 0.72 18.12
C SER A 208 -5.18 2.22 18.43
N GLY A 209 -5.72 3.02 17.51
CA GLY A 209 -5.97 4.46 17.70
C GLY A 209 -4.81 5.36 17.29
N ASN A 210 -3.58 5.14 17.78
CA ASN A 210 -2.42 5.90 17.35
C ASN A 210 -1.70 5.19 16.20
N VAL A 211 -1.59 5.87 15.06
CA VAL A 211 -0.97 5.32 13.84
C VAL A 211 0.53 5.05 14.05
N GLY A 212 1.22 5.92 14.81
CA GLY A 212 2.65 5.77 15.11
C GLY A 212 2.90 4.56 16.03
N ASP A 213 2.08 4.35 17.06
CA ASP A 213 2.20 3.18 17.93
C ASP A 213 1.94 1.88 17.12
N CYS A 214 0.92 1.84 16.28
CA CYS A 214 0.64 0.70 15.39
C CYS A 214 1.80 0.42 14.42
N TYR A 215 2.38 1.49 13.84
CA TYR A 215 3.54 1.39 12.96
C TYR A 215 4.75 0.81 13.70
N ALA A 216 5.05 1.34 14.89
CA ALA A 216 6.20 0.93 15.71
C ALA A 216 6.11 -0.54 16.15
N VAL A 217 4.94 -1.00 16.58
CA VAL A 217 4.71 -2.42 16.92
C VAL A 217 5.02 -3.32 15.72
N LEU A 218 4.51 -2.99 14.53
CA LEU A 218 4.82 -3.75 13.32
C LEU A 218 6.30 -3.67 12.93
N ASN A 219 6.92 -2.50 13.14
CA ASN A 219 8.33 -2.29 12.81
C ASN A 219 9.29 -3.00 13.78
N SER A 220 8.85 -3.37 14.98
CA SER A 220 9.64 -4.14 15.94
C SER A 220 9.38 -5.66 15.92
N ALA A 221 8.27 -6.09 15.30
CA ALA A 221 7.83 -7.48 15.32
C ALA A 221 8.79 -8.41 14.56
N LYS A 222 9.05 -9.61 15.11
CA LYS A 222 9.76 -10.68 14.41
C LYS A 222 8.82 -11.59 13.60
N TYR A 223 7.56 -11.68 13.98
CA TYR A 223 6.55 -12.48 13.31
C TYR A 223 5.30 -11.65 13.06
N VAL A 224 4.79 -11.65 11.85
CA VAL A 224 3.63 -10.88 11.45
C VAL A 224 2.66 -11.72 10.62
N VAL A 225 1.38 -11.68 10.97
CA VAL A 225 0.30 -12.08 10.08
C VAL A 225 -0.34 -10.81 9.52
N ALA A 226 -0.11 -10.55 8.24
CA ALA A 226 -0.55 -9.33 7.58
C ALA A 226 -1.99 -9.46 7.04
N SER A 227 -2.72 -8.34 7.03
CA SER A 227 -3.90 -8.19 6.17
C SER A 227 -3.48 -7.68 4.77
N ASN A 228 -4.43 -7.65 3.85
CA ASN A 228 -4.28 -7.08 2.51
C ASN A 228 -4.24 -5.53 2.50
N SER A 229 -3.44 -4.94 3.39
CA SER A 229 -3.36 -3.49 3.59
C SER A 229 -1.98 -2.94 3.26
N SER A 230 -1.92 -1.89 2.43
CA SER A 230 -0.67 -1.18 2.13
C SER A 230 0.00 -0.57 3.38
N PHE A 231 -0.74 -0.40 4.48
CA PHE A 231 -0.19 0.10 5.74
C PHE A 231 0.88 -0.81 6.33
N SER A 232 0.71 -2.15 6.22
CA SER A 232 1.64 -3.10 6.84
C SER A 232 3.00 -3.18 6.13
N TYR A 233 3.07 -2.81 4.86
CA TYR A 233 4.26 -3.01 4.04
C TYR A 233 5.50 -2.29 4.59
N PHE A 234 5.42 -0.97 4.76
CA PHE A 234 6.61 -0.18 5.14
C PHE A 234 7.15 -0.49 6.54
N PRO A 235 6.33 -0.59 7.61
CA PRO A 235 6.88 -0.98 8.90
C PRO A 235 7.54 -2.36 8.87
N ILE A 236 7.03 -3.30 8.06
CA ILE A 236 7.64 -4.62 7.89
C ILE A 236 8.97 -4.52 7.14
N LYS A 237 9.01 -3.81 6.01
CA LYS A 237 10.22 -3.73 5.15
C LYS A 237 11.33 -2.85 5.75
N THR A 238 10.99 -1.90 6.58
CA THR A 238 11.99 -1.08 7.30
C THR A 238 12.39 -1.67 8.66
N ASN A 239 11.81 -2.81 9.04
CA ASN A 239 12.14 -3.52 10.26
C ASN A 239 13.55 -4.12 10.20
N LEU A 240 14.37 -3.87 11.22
CA LEU A 240 15.74 -4.39 11.30
C LEU A 240 15.81 -5.88 11.65
N ASN A 241 14.72 -6.47 12.14
CA ASN A 241 14.67 -7.86 12.56
C ASN A 241 14.35 -8.84 11.41
N SER A 242 14.17 -8.35 10.17
CA SER A 242 13.81 -9.17 9.00
C SER A 242 12.65 -10.14 9.31
N PRO A 243 11.44 -9.63 9.54
CA PRO A 243 10.34 -10.41 10.08
C PRO A 243 9.87 -11.51 9.12
N ILE A 244 9.43 -12.62 9.71
CA ILE A 244 8.69 -13.66 8.99
C ILE A 244 7.23 -13.20 8.88
N VAL A 245 6.72 -13.18 7.65
CA VAL A 245 5.40 -12.63 7.33
C VAL A 245 4.53 -13.68 6.65
N ILE A 246 3.34 -13.92 7.21
CA ILE A 246 2.25 -14.64 6.51
C ILE A 246 1.25 -13.59 6.01
N ALA A 247 0.93 -13.63 4.72
CA ALA A 247 0.00 -12.71 4.06
C ALA A 247 -1.08 -13.49 3.28
N PRO A 248 -2.25 -12.87 3.01
CA PRO A 248 -3.31 -13.54 2.27
C PRO A 248 -2.97 -13.68 0.79
N GLN A 249 -3.03 -14.91 0.27
CA GLN A 249 -2.87 -15.17 -1.16
C GLN A 249 -3.91 -14.39 -1.97
N TYR A 250 -3.60 -14.04 -3.20
CA TYR A 250 -4.42 -13.19 -4.08
C TYR A 250 -4.69 -11.77 -3.56
N TRP A 251 -4.07 -11.38 -2.46
CA TRP A 251 -4.16 -10.08 -1.82
C TRP A 251 -5.61 -9.63 -1.60
N SER A 252 -6.07 -8.54 -2.21
CA SER A 252 -7.38 -7.92 -1.97
C SER A 252 -8.61 -8.76 -2.38
N ARG A 253 -8.43 -9.98 -2.86
CA ARG A 253 -9.49 -10.94 -3.21
C ARG A 253 -9.11 -12.35 -2.78
N PHE A 254 -8.83 -12.49 -1.50
CA PHE A 254 -8.27 -13.70 -0.86
C PHE A 254 -8.90 -15.01 -1.29
N ASN A 255 -10.20 -15.10 -1.44
CA ASN A 255 -10.89 -16.33 -1.82
C ASN A 255 -11.61 -16.19 -3.16
N ASN A 256 -10.95 -15.65 -4.19
CA ASN A 256 -11.58 -15.55 -5.49
C ASN A 256 -11.55 -16.89 -6.22
N SER A 257 -12.68 -17.23 -6.89
CA SER A 257 -12.85 -18.49 -7.63
C SER A 257 -11.98 -18.56 -8.90
N TYR A 258 -11.53 -17.43 -9.40
CA TYR A 258 -10.70 -17.34 -10.61
C TYR A 258 -9.24 -17.64 -10.37
N LYS A 259 -8.82 -17.77 -9.11
CA LYS A 259 -7.43 -17.99 -8.70
C LYS A 259 -6.46 -16.99 -9.34
N ARG A 260 -6.90 -15.75 -9.55
CA ARG A 260 -6.09 -14.66 -10.05
C ARG A 260 -5.60 -13.76 -8.93
N TRP A 261 -4.39 -13.25 -9.09
CA TRP A 261 -3.81 -12.29 -8.14
C TRP A 261 -4.45 -10.92 -8.32
N ALA A 262 -5.40 -10.56 -7.47
CA ALA A 262 -6.21 -9.36 -7.62
C ALA A 262 -5.39 -8.05 -7.69
N ALA A 263 -4.25 -8.01 -7.01
CA ALA A 263 -3.32 -6.89 -7.06
C ALA A 263 -1.88 -7.41 -7.23
N PRO A 264 -1.45 -7.78 -8.46
CA PRO A 264 -0.11 -8.33 -8.70
C PRO A 264 1.03 -7.38 -8.31
N ALA A 265 0.78 -6.08 -8.24
CA ALA A 265 1.71 -5.11 -7.68
C ALA A 265 2.09 -5.42 -6.22
N ASN A 266 1.15 -5.95 -5.43
CA ASN A 266 1.33 -6.27 -4.02
C ASN A 266 1.78 -7.73 -3.79
N PHE A 267 2.59 -8.27 -4.68
CA PHE A 267 3.28 -9.54 -4.48
C PHE A 267 4.71 -9.27 -4.02
N TYR A 268 5.08 -9.81 -2.87
CA TYR A 268 6.38 -9.61 -2.23
C TYR A 268 7.09 -10.96 -2.09
N ALA A 269 8.29 -11.04 -2.64
CA ALA A 269 9.01 -12.31 -2.83
C ALA A 269 9.45 -12.99 -1.52
N ASP A 270 9.69 -12.21 -0.48
CA ASP A 270 10.14 -12.67 0.84
C ASP A 270 8.99 -12.98 1.82
N TRP A 271 7.73 -12.81 1.39
CA TRP A 271 6.58 -13.13 2.22
C TRP A 271 6.06 -14.55 1.94
N LEU A 272 5.42 -15.13 2.93
CA LEU A 272 4.69 -16.38 2.84
C LEU A 272 3.21 -16.10 2.55
N TRP A 273 2.65 -16.78 1.57
CA TRP A 273 1.31 -16.54 1.08
C TRP A 273 0.39 -17.69 1.48
N GLN A 274 -0.62 -17.38 2.30
CA GLN A 274 -1.55 -18.38 2.81
C GLN A 274 -2.81 -18.41 1.95
N GLY A 275 -3.14 -19.61 1.44
CA GLY A 275 -4.38 -19.91 0.73
C GLY A 275 -5.60 -20.02 1.65
N ALA A 276 -6.79 -20.17 1.07
CA ALA A 276 -8.05 -20.32 1.79
C ALA A 276 -8.14 -21.64 2.57
N ASP A 277 -7.42 -22.66 2.12
CA ASP A 277 -7.23 -23.96 2.78
C ASP A 277 -6.28 -23.91 3.99
N GLY A 278 -5.56 -22.82 4.15
CA GLY A 278 -4.54 -22.61 5.18
C GLY A 278 -3.14 -23.04 4.76
N GLU A 279 -2.95 -23.58 3.56
CA GLU A 279 -1.62 -23.89 3.05
C GLU A 279 -0.78 -22.64 2.83
N ILE A 280 0.51 -22.75 3.14
CA ILE A 280 1.48 -21.67 2.98
C ILE A 280 2.38 -21.96 1.77
N GLN A 281 2.55 -20.94 0.94
CA GLN A 281 3.43 -20.99 -0.23
C GLN A 281 4.42 -19.83 -0.19
N GLY A 282 5.67 -20.10 -0.56
CA GLY A 282 6.67 -19.07 -0.84
C GLY A 282 6.52 -18.51 -2.25
N ILE A 283 7.55 -17.76 -2.67
CA ILE A 283 7.60 -17.15 -4.00
C ILE A 283 7.35 -18.17 -5.12
N GLU A 284 7.98 -19.33 -5.07
CA GLU A 284 7.94 -20.32 -6.15
C GLU A 284 6.56 -20.91 -6.37
N GLY A 285 5.76 -21.07 -5.30
CA GLY A 285 4.39 -21.53 -5.40
C GLY A 285 3.40 -20.49 -5.94
N CYS A 286 3.76 -19.22 -5.92
CA CYS A 286 2.86 -18.12 -6.29
C CYS A 286 3.25 -17.40 -7.57
N ILE A 287 4.54 -17.35 -7.92
CA ILE A 287 5.06 -16.49 -9.00
C ILE A 287 4.43 -16.79 -10.36
N GLY A 288 4.18 -18.08 -10.68
CA GLY A 288 3.49 -18.47 -11.90
C GLY A 288 2.10 -17.84 -12.01
N CYS A 289 1.30 -17.97 -10.96
CA CYS A 289 -0.05 -17.37 -10.90
C CYS A 289 -0.02 -15.83 -11.04
N VAL A 290 0.98 -15.17 -10.44
CA VAL A 290 1.17 -13.72 -10.57
C VAL A 290 1.50 -13.35 -12.01
N GLN A 291 2.40 -14.06 -12.66
CA GLN A 291 2.79 -13.83 -14.05
C GLN A 291 1.62 -14.06 -15.03
N ASP A 292 0.87 -15.15 -14.85
CA ASP A 292 -0.32 -15.43 -15.65
C ASP A 292 -1.38 -14.33 -15.49
N THR A 293 -1.54 -13.82 -14.27
CA THR A 293 -2.46 -12.70 -14.01
C THR A 293 -1.99 -11.41 -14.70
N ILE A 294 -0.71 -11.09 -14.67
CA ILE A 294 -0.15 -9.92 -15.35
C ILE A 294 -0.35 -10.07 -16.87
N GLN A 295 -0.07 -11.25 -17.42
CA GLN A 295 -0.27 -11.51 -18.85
C GLN A 295 -1.75 -11.37 -19.24
N PHE A 296 -2.66 -11.91 -18.43
CA PHE A 296 -4.10 -11.76 -18.62
C PHE A 296 -4.52 -10.29 -18.67
N TYR A 297 -4.07 -9.45 -17.73
CA TYR A 297 -4.39 -8.03 -17.76
C TYR A 297 -3.79 -7.31 -18.97
N ARG A 298 -2.57 -7.66 -19.37
CA ARG A 298 -1.92 -7.08 -20.56
C ARG A 298 -2.69 -7.38 -21.86
N SER A 299 -3.22 -8.60 -22.01
CA SER A 299 -3.89 -9.03 -23.24
C SER A 299 -5.33 -8.58 -23.34
N GLU A 300 -6.09 -8.56 -22.21
CA GLU A 300 -7.55 -8.49 -22.26
C GLU A 300 -8.12 -7.15 -21.73
N TYR A 301 -7.44 -6.49 -20.78
CA TYR A 301 -8.11 -5.46 -19.97
C TYR A 301 -7.31 -4.17 -19.77
N PHE A 302 -6.69 -3.66 -20.82
CA PHE A 302 -6.05 -2.34 -20.72
C PHE A 302 -7.12 -1.24 -20.63
N VAL A 303 -7.18 -0.54 -19.51
CA VAL A 303 -7.99 0.69 -19.36
C VAL A 303 -7.07 1.90 -19.48
N SER A 304 -7.07 2.55 -20.64
CA SER A 304 -6.56 3.92 -20.70
C SER A 304 -7.56 4.82 -19.96
N CYS A 305 -7.25 5.19 -18.72
CA CYS A 305 -8.09 6.11 -17.98
C CYS A 305 -7.86 7.54 -18.52
N PRO A 306 -8.89 8.21 -19.07
CA PRO A 306 -8.70 9.56 -19.55
C PRO A 306 -8.34 10.51 -18.39
N PRO A 307 -7.40 11.46 -18.59
CA PRO A 307 -6.87 12.34 -17.55
C PRO A 307 -7.92 13.12 -16.74
N SER A 308 -9.07 13.42 -17.33
CA SER A 308 -10.15 14.16 -16.70
C SER A 308 -10.89 13.43 -15.57
N GLN A 309 -10.70 12.11 -15.44
CA GLN A 309 -11.43 11.30 -14.46
C GLN A 309 -10.61 10.97 -13.20
N LEU A 310 -9.28 11.16 -13.22
CA LEU A 310 -8.38 10.89 -12.10
C LEU A 310 -8.28 12.05 -11.10
N ASN A 311 -8.72 13.25 -11.46
CA ASN A 311 -8.72 14.44 -10.59
C ASN A 311 -9.88 14.48 -9.57
N GLN A 312 -10.84 13.58 -9.67
CA GLN A 312 -11.87 13.42 -8.65
C GLN A 312 -11.44 12.26 -7.76
N GLY A 313 -11.11 12.55 -6.52
CA GLY A 313 -10.75 11.54 -5.51
C GLY A 313 -11.68 10.35 -5.65
N PHE A 314 -11.14 9.14 -5.69
CA PHE A 314 -11.70 7.84 -6.04
C PHE A 314 -13.24 7.82 -6.06
N SER A 315 -13.83 8.39 -7.12
CA SER A 315 -15.27 8.41 -7.30
C SER A 315 -15.66 7.13 -8.02
N TRP A 316 -16.28 6.21 -7.31
CA TRP A 316 -16.90 4.97 -7.80
C TRP A 316 -17.84 5.16 -9.00
N LYS A 317 -18.10 6.42 -9.39
CA LYS A 317 -18.96 6.76 -10.54
C LYS A 317 -18.39 6.34 -11.90
N ILE A 318 -17.11 6.02 -11.99
CA ILE A 318 -16.42 5.72 -13.26
C ILE A 318 -16.69 4.28 -13.72
N LEU A 319 -17.00 3.37 -12.79
CA LEU A 319 -17.15 1.93 -13.04
C LEU A 319 -18.58 1.48 -13.32
N ILE A 320 -19.53 2.42 -13.38
CA ILE A 320 -20.93 2.04 -13.61
C ILE A 320 -21.24 2.16 -15.10
N PRO A 321 -21.58 1.05 -15.79
CA PRO A 321 -22.11 1.13 -17.13
C PRO A 321 -23.24 2.15 -17.23
N THR A 322 -23.27 2.92 -18.29
CA THR A 322 -24.23 4.05 -18.47
C THR A 322 -25.68 3.65 -18.24
N MET A 323 -26.02 2.39 -18.51
CA MET A 323 -27.35 1.80 -18.28
C MET A 323 -27.75 1.67 -16.79
N LEU A 324 -26.78 1.56 -15.87
CA LEU A 324 -27.04 1.39 -14.44
C LEU A 324 -27.01 2.69 -13.64
N ARG A 325 -26.57 3.80 -14.23
CA ARG A 325 -26.46 5.12 -13.58
C ARG A 325 -27.79 5.65 -12.97
N PRO A 326 -28.95 5.47 -13.60
CA PRO A 326 -30.21 5.95 -13.03
C PRO A 326 -30.60 5.23 -11.72
N HIS A 327 -30.36 3.90 -11.67
CA HIS A 327 -30.74 3.09 -10.49
C HIS A 327 -29.82 3.36 -9.29
N ILE A 328 -28.57 3.65 -9.51
CA ILE A 328 -27.60 3.95 -8.43
C ILE A 328 -27.77 5.39 -7.94
N LYS A 329 -28.13 6.34 -8.80
CA LYS A 329 -28.47 7.71 -8.36
C LYS A 329 -29.64 7.69 -7.37
N LYS A 330 -30.65 6.86 -7.62
CA LYS A 330 -31.80 6.67 -6.74
C LYS A 330 -31.41 6.00 -5.41
N PHE A 331 -30.49 5.05 -5.43
CA PHE A 331 -29.95 4.37 -4.25
C PHE A 331 -29.10 5.30 -3.37
N LEU A 332 -28.23 6.11 -3.97
CA LEU A 332 -27.39 7.06 -3.24
C LEU A 332 -28.17 8.23 -2.65
N SER A 333 -29.26 8.68 -3.26
CA SER A 333 -30.12 9.74 -2.72
C SER A 333 -30.85 9.31 -1.44
N TYR A 334 -31.04 8.02 -1.20
CA TYR A 334 -31.59 7.49 0.04
C TYR A 334 -30.62 7.56 1.23
N PHE A 335 -29.31 7.50 0.96
CA PHE A 335 -28.28 7.46 2.01
C PHE A 335 -27.56 8.81 2.24
N PHE A 336 -27.67 9.72 1.30
CA PHE A 336 -27.05 11.05 1.37
C PHE A 336 -28.03 12.12 0.87
N PRO A 337 -29.00 12.54 1.69
CA PRO A 337 -29.84 13.67 1.33
C PRO A 337 -28.96 14.92 1.24
N THR A 338 -28.77 15.44 0.03
CA THR A 338 -28.13 16.72 -0.20
C THR A 338 -29.00 17.79 0.45
N LYS A 339 -28.53 18.38 1.54
CA LYS A 339 -29.03 19.68 1.97
C LYS A 339 -28.59 20.69 0.91
N ILE A 340 -29.52 21.10 0.06
CA ILE A 340 -29.43 22.31 -0.70
C ILE A 340 -30.09 23.39 0.15
N GLY A 341 -29.31 24.34 0.59
CA GLY A 341 -29.68 25.60 1.17
C GLY A 341 -28.63 26.60 0.76
#